data_21057d6806f4f4ca0962444644951210
#
_entry.id   21057d6806f4f4ca0962444644951210
#
_cell.length_a   1.000
_cell.length_b   1.000
_cell.length_c   1.000
_cell.angle_alpha   90.00
_cell.angle_beta   90.00
_cell.angle_gamma   90.00
#
_symmetry.space_group_name_H-M   'P 1'
#
loop_
_entity.id
_entity.type
_entity.pdbx_description
1 polymer ?
#
loop_
_entity_poly.entity_id
_entity_poly.type
_entity_poly.pdbx_seq_one_letter_code
_entity_poly.pdbx_strand_id
1 'polypeptide(L)'
;DDDEEFVAERVPASVEAPKVFNHLTSRDIRTLLFCESRKLTELSIQRADEHRRTNPREYDRTTTVGREAYNAGLGRRTRHSREHQFKTGVLTGLATTSALELGIDIGSLDATVLMGYPGQRQSFWQRIGRAGREASRSVAVLVGDHRTLDQYILTHPEYLLENDVEDAVVDTSNNSVFATHVLAATDEIALDESDIDTFADEDRLRAAVKMWREAGFVDGYLDAAVHYSGPSRPQTRVNLYGTTGTDYRLQLADDVDRDKWGLPDDLDLEPIEQNRAYRDYHEGAVRLQNGQQFEVVNMDEDRPQPIIELKPVDCEYYTRTRNKVNVLDAESEASRKVNGFTLHFGRGTVLVHHHSYDQLYIGNSDPKQQAIPTETPPILMDTQLCWVEVPEDVETALVRKYQDYGVETGVDPEETGIAHLGYIAGLHAAEHATIQTAPLELRVDKNDLGGLATLVMDTHYAHPDYEDAIRHVEEEVDVEL
;
A
#
# COMPACT_ATOMS: atom_id res chain seq x y z
N ASP A 1 -0.49 49.32 -2.96
CA ASP A 1 -1.47 48.48 -2.22
C ASP A 1 -1.17 47.07 -2.65
N ASP A 2 -0.22 46.47 -1.92
CA ASP A 2 0.23 45.09 -2.13
C ASP A 2 -0.77 44.17 -1.45
N ASP A 3 -1.74 43.67 -2.22
CA ASP A 3 -2.51 42.49 -1.84
C ASP A 3 -1.59 41.25 -2.01
N GLU A 4 -0.64 41.05 -1.11
CA GLU A 4 -0.04 39.73 -0.90
C GLU A 4 -1.16 38.83 -0.40
N GLU A 5 -1.74 38.06 -1.32
CA GLU A 5 -2.64 36.96 -1.00
C GLU A 5 -1.83 35.97 -0.13
N PHE A 6 -2.04 36.01 1.16
CA PHE A 6 -1.44 35.10 2.13
C PHE A 6 -1.99 33.72 1.82
N VAL A 7 -1.33 32.98 0.94
CA VAL A 7 -1.58 31.55 0.76
C VAL A 7 -1.09 30.89 2.04
N ALA A 8 -2.01 30.66 2.96
CA ALA A 8 -1.71 29.93 4.19
C ALA A 8 -1.12 28.57 3.81
N GLU A 9 0.14 28.34 4.13
CA GLU A 9 0.80 27.08 3.90
C GLU A 9 0.02 25.99 4.65
N ARG A 10 -0.60 25.08 3.91
CA ARG A 10 -1.42 24.02 4.51
C ARG A 10 -0.52 23.00 5.19
N VAL A 11 -0.76 22.74 6.46
CA VAL A 11 -0.02 21.74 7.22
C VAL A 11 -0.49 20.33 6.84
N PRO A 12 0.41 19.40 6.50
CA PRO A 12 0.03 18.04 6.16
C PRO A 12 -0.72 17.33 7.29
N ALA A 13 -1.68 16.48 6.95
CA ALA A 13 -2.44 15.69 7.94
C ALA A 13 -1.52 14.84 8.83
N SER A 14 -0.40 14.37 8.30
CA SER A 14 0.61 13.61 9.04
C SER A 14 1.31 14.42 10.17
N VAL A 15 1.21 15.74 10.14
CA VAL A 15 1.74 16.64 11.18
C VAL A 15 0.62 17.07 12.12
N GLU A 16 -0.57 17.36 11.60
CA GLU A 16 -1.69 17.93 12.40
C GLU A 16 -2.44 16.84 13.16
N ALA A 17 -2.72 15.68 12.59
CA ALA A 17 -3.44 14.60 13.26
C ALA A 17 -2.75 14.10 14.54
N PRO A 18 -1.40 13.94 14.62
CA PRO A 18 -0.71 13.64 15.87
C PRO A 18 -0.87 14.71 16.96
N LYS A 19 -1.03 15.99 16.61
CA LYS A 19 -1.28 17.05 17.58
C LYS A 19 -2.68 16.91 18.19
N VAL A 20 -3.70 16.67 17.34
CA VAL A 20 -5.07 16.38 17.79
C VAL A 20 -5.10 15.15 18.70
N PHE A 21 -4.44 14.09 18.29
CA PHE A 21 -4.31 12.85 19.05
C PHE A 21 -3.63 13.09 20.41
N ASN A 22 -2.53 13.85 20.45
CA ASN A 22 -1.89 14.25 21.69
C ASN A 22 -2.83 15.06 22.58
N HIS A 23 -3.57 16.00 22.00
CA HIS A 23 -4.50 16.85 22.75
C HIS A 23 -5.57 16.04 23.47
N LEU A 24 -6.16 15.06 22.78
CA LEU A 24 -7.20 14.19 23.32
C LEU A 24 -6.63 13.24 24.39
N THR A 25 -5.57 12.50 24.07
CA THR A 25 -4.98 11.51 24.98
C THR A 25 -4.37 12.13 26.21
N SER A 26 -3.84 13.37 26.15
CA SER A 26 -3.34 14.11 27.30
C SER A 26 -4.45 14.59 28.27
N ARG A 27 -5.72 14.46 27.89
CA ARG A 27 -6.91 14.71 28.69
C ARG A 27 -7.64 13.44 29.12
N ASP A 28 -6.92 12.32 29.05
CA ASP A 28 -7.46 10.99 29.36
C ASP A 28 -8.64 10.56 28.48
N ILE A 29 -8.74 11.12 27.28
CA ILE A 29 -9.72 10.72 26.27
C ILE A 29 -9.14 9.55 25.48
N ARG A 30 -9.77 8.38 25.60
CA ARG A 30 -9.32 7.16 24.93
C ARG A 30 -9.54 7.27 23.42
N THR A 31 -8.43 7.32 22.69
CA THR A 31 -8.42 7.73 21.29
C THR A 31 -7.70 6.72 20.39
N LEU A 32 -8.32 6.39 19.24
CA LEU A 32 -7.62 5.79 18.12
C LEU A 32 -7.23 6.87 17.11
N LEU A 33 -5.99 6.82 16.64
CA LEU A 33 -5.52 7.57 15.47
C LEU A 33 -5.34 6.61 14.30
N PHE A 34 -6.17 6.72 13.27
CA PHE A 34 -6.05 5.96 12.04
C PHE A 34 -5.07 6.63 11.09
N CYS A 35 -4.00 5.90 10.73
CA CYS A 35 -2.94 6.32 9.82
C CYS A 35 -3.01 5.51 8.52
N GLU A 36 -2.50 6.08 7.43
CA GLU A 36 -2.49 5.43 6.12
C GLU A 36 -1.44 4.33 5.97
N SER A 37 -0.37 4.36 6.77
CA SER A 37 0.71 3.39 6.67
C SER A 37 1.26 3.00 8.04
N ARG A 38 1.88 1.80 8.11
CA ARG A 38 2.56 1.32 9.32
C ARG A 38 3.62 2.29 9.82
N LYS A 39 4.40 2.88 8.91
CA LYS A 39 5.40 3.89 9.22
C LYS A 39 4.78 5.12 9.89
N LEU A 40 3.65 5.59 9.38
CA LEU A 40 2.97 6.74 9.96
C LEU A 40 2.40 6.45 11.35
N THR A 41 2.07 5.20 11.70
CA THR A 41 1.66 4.87 13.08
C THR A 41 2.78 5.14 14.07
N GLU A 42 4.00 4.69 13.78
CA GLU A 42 5.17 4.89 14.63
C GLU A 42 5.57 6.37 14.71
N LEU A 43 5.66 7.04 13.56
CA LEU A 43 5.98 8.47 13.51
C LEU A 43 4.94 9.34 14.23
N SER A 44 3.68 8.96 14.22
CA SER A 44 2.62 9.70 14.91
C SER A 44 2.78 9.65 16.42
N ILE A 45 3.21 8.53 16.98
CA ILE A 45 3.54 8.44 18.41
C ILE A 45 4.69 9.38 18.74
N GLN A 46 5.79 9.32 17.98
CA GLN A 46 6.95 10.18 18.19
C GLN A 46 6.57 11.68 18.10
N ARG A 47 5.80 12.07 17.09
CA ARG A 47 5.33 13.45 16.89
C ARG A 47 4.39 13.91 18.01
N ALA A 48 3.50 13.04 18.48
CA ALA A 48 2.60 13.34 19.58
C ALA A 48 3.39 13.59 20.89
N ASP A 49 4.39 12.77 21.16
CA ASP A 49 5.23 12.90 22.36
C ASP A 49 6.16 14.12 22.27
N GLU A 50 6.70 14.42 21.10
CA GLU A 50 7.46 15.63 20.87
C GLU A 50 6.61 16.89 21.03
N HIS A 51 5.41 16.92 20.43
CA HIS A 51 4.47 18.03 20.59
C HIS A 51 4.13 18.28 22.05
N ARG A 52 3.93 17.23 22.84
CA ARG A 52 3.71 17.34 24.29
C ARG A 52 4.93 17.90 25.01
N ARG A 53 6.13 17.45 24.65
CA ARG A 53 7.40 17.89 25.26
C ARG A 53 7.69 19.36 24.98
N THR A 54 7.39 19.82 23.76
CA THR A 54 7.67 21.19 23.31
C THR A 54 6.62 22.22 23.77
N ASN A 55 5.42 21.75 24.16
CA ASN A 55 4.32 22.62 24.64
C ASN A 55 3.95 22.41 26.11
N PRO A 56 4.89 22.64 27.06
CA PRO A 56 4.71 22.30 28.47
C PRO A 56 3.65 23.17 29.18
N ARG A 57 3.21 24.27 28.57
CA ARG A 57 2.15 25.13 29.13
C ARG A 57 0.75 24.57 28.86
N GLU A 58 0.59 23.73 27.84
CA GLU A 58 -0.68 23.14 27.46
C GLU A 58 -0.93 21.78 28.11
N TYR A 59 0.15 21.08 28.48
CA TYR A 59 0.08 19.68 28.92
C TYR A 59 0.75 19.49 30.28
N ASP A 60 0.01 18.87 31.21
CA ASP A 60 0.57 18.47 32.50
C ASP A 60 1.61 17.36 32.30
N ARG A 61 2.85 17.64 32.72
CA ARG A 61 3.98 16.72 32.64
C ARG A 61 3.94 15.59 33.67
N THR A 62 3.14 15.76 34.72
CA THR A 62 3.03 14.77 35.82
C THR A 62 2.15 13.58 35.40
N THR A 63 1.28 13.76 34.41
CA THR A 63 0.42 12.70 33.89
C THR A 63 1.19 11.82 32.89
N THR A 64 1.30 10.55 33.19
CA THR A 64 1.82 9.56 32.24
C THR A 64 0.73 9.24 31.21
N VAL A 65 1.00 9.48 29.93
CA VAL A 65 0.10 9.14 28.83
C VAL A 65 0.67 7.94 28.08
N GLY A 66 -0.01 6.82 28.19
CA GLY A 66 0.35 5.61 27.44
C GLY A 66 -0.14 5.70 26.00
N ARG A 67 0.78 5.72 25.04
CA ARG A 67 0.50 5.69 23.61
C ARG A 67 1.39 4.68 22.93
N GLU A 68 0.83 3.90 22.02
CA GLU A 68 1.56 2.90 21.26
C GLU A 68 1.09 2.85 19.80
N ALA A 69 1.97 2.41 18.91
CA ALA A 69 1.58 2.09 17.55
C ALA A 69 0.95 0.69 17.50
N TYR A 70 -0.04 0.49 16.62
CA TYR A 70 -0.68 -0.81 16.40
C TYR A 70 -0.88 -1.04 14.92
N ASN A 71 -0.27 -2.09 14.38
CA ASN A 71 -0.42 -2.46 12.98
C ASN A 71 -0.22 -3.97 12.77
N ALA A 72 -0.59 -4.48 11.61
CA ALA A 72 -0.50 -5.90 11.28
C ALA A 72 0.94 -6.43 11.19
N GLY A 73 1.97 -5.58 11.10
CA GLY A 73 3.37 -5.99 11.12
C GLY A 73 3.93 -6.25 12.51
N LEU A 74 3.14 -6.03 13.56
CA LEU A 74 3.51 -6.38 14.93
C LEU A 74 3.25 -7.86 15.16
N GLY A 75 4.19 -8.54 15.81
CA GLY A 75 4.01 -9.93 16.22
C GLY A 75 2.76 -10.12 17.08
N ARG A 76 2.16 -11.31 17.00
CA ARG A 76 0.88 -11.64 17.65
C ARG A 76 0.86 -11.33 19.16
N ARG A 77 1.95 -11.63 19.87
CA ARG A 77 2.06 -11.35 21.32
C ARG A 77 2.03 -9.86 21.63
N THR A 78 2.76 -9.06 20.86
CA THR A 78 2.78 -7.60 21.00
C THR A 78 1.41 -7.01 20.73
N ARG A 79 0.71 -7.47 19.70
CA ARG A 79 -0.66 -7.05 19.38
C ARG A 79 -1.59 -7.33 20.57
N HIS A 80 -1.64 -8.57 21.07
CA HIS A 80 -2.47 -8.92 22.23
C HIS A 80 -2.13 -8.14 23.50
N SER A 81 -0.83 -7.87 23.73
CA SER A 81 -0.41 -7.05 24.86
C SER A 81 -0.95 -5.63 24.75
N ARG A 82 -0.81 -4.98 23.57
CA ARG A 82 -1.30 -3.63 23.33
C ARG A 82 -2.83 -3.54 23.37
N GLU A 83 -3.53 -4.51 22.83
CA GLU A 83 -5.00 -4.64 22.93
C GLU A 83 -5.45 -4.70 24.40
N HIS A 84 -4.81 -5.58 25.19
CA HIS A 84 -5.12 -5.71 26.60
C HIS A 84 -4.82 -4.43 27.40
N GLN A 85 -3.66 -3.81 27.19
CA GLN A 85 -3.29 -2.55 27.86
C GLN A 85 -4.23 -1.41 27.48
N PHE A 86 -4.67 -1.35 26.23
CA PHE A 86 -5.64 -0.35 25.79
C PHE A 86 -7.03 -0.64 26.39
N LYS A 87 -7.48 -1.90 26.39
CA LYS A 87 -8.76 -2.31 26.98
C LYS A 87 -8.82 -2.04 28.50
N THR A 88 -7.72 -2.20 29.20
CA THR A 88 -7.62 -1.96 30.67
C THR A 88 -7.34 -0.50 31.04
N GLY A 89 -7.14 0.38 30.06
CA GLY A 89 -6.89 1.81 30.30
C GLY A 89 -5.44 2.15 30.67
N VAL A 90 -4.50 1.20 30.56
CA VAL A 90 -3.06 1.47 30.70
C VAL A 90 -2.57 2.35 29.53
N LEU A 91 -3.07 2.06 28.32
CA LEU A 91 -2.89 2.92 27.17
C LEU A 91 -4.13 3.79 26.97
N THR A 92 -3.90 5.09 26.77
CA THR A 92 -4.93 6.08 26.46
C THR A 92 -5.07 6.26 24.95
N GLY A 93 -4.03 5.93 24.18
CA GLY A 93 -4.00 6.10 22.72
C GLY A 93 -3.34 4.99 21.95
N LEU A 94 -3.93 4.63 20.82
CA LEU A 94 -3.30 3.77 19.82
C LEU A 94 -3.29 4.48 18.46
N ALA A 95 -2.11 4.55 17.83
CA ALA A 95 -1.99 4.93 16.42
C ALA A 95 -2.00 3.64 15.58
N THR A 96 -2.97 3.51 14.67
CA THR A 96 -3.23 2.27 13.95
C THR A 96 -3.42 2.48 12.45
N THR A 97 -3.30 1.41 11.68
CA THR A 97 -3.77 1.34 10.28
C THR A 97 -5.20 0.79 10.23
N SER A 98 -5.66 0.27 9.11
CA SER A 98 -6.92 -0.50 9.00
C SER A 98 -6.98 -1.73 9.93
N ALA A 99 -5.88 -2.10 10.58
CA ALA A 99 -5.82 -3.26 11.46
C ALA A 99 -6.83 -3.22 12.64
N LEU A 100 -7.26 -2.03 13.09
CA LEU A 100 -8.31 -1.86 14.10
C LEU A 100 -9.65 -1.35 13.51
N GLU A 101 -9.81 -1.41 12.22
CA GLU A 101 -11.05 -1.03 11.53
C GLU A 101 -12.17 -2.05 11.77
N LEU A 102 -11.83 -3.34 11.77
CA LEU A 102 -12.76 -4.46 11.91
C LEU A 102 -12.40 -5.42 13.04
N GLY A 103 -13.43 -6.04 13.61
CA GLY A 103 -13.37 -7.34 14.31
C GLY A 103 -12.74 -7.40 15.69
N ILE A 104 -11.96 -6.42 16.14
CA ILE A 104 -11.24 -6.51 17.43
C ILE A 104 -12.03 -5.76 18.52
N ASP A 105 -12.28 -6.42 19.64
CA ASP A 105 -12.87 -5.82 20.83
C ASP A 105 -11.79 -5.14 21.68
N ILE A 106 -11.65 -3.82 21.49
CA ILE A 106 -10.72 -2.97 22.22
C ILE A 106 -11.36 -2.19 23.39
N GLY A 107 -12.62 -2.51 23.70
CA GLY A 107 -13.38 -1.84 24.77
C GLY A 107 -14.00 -0.52 24.32
N SER A 108 -14.44 0.29 25.29
CA SER A 108 -15.04 1.59 25.04
C SER A 108 -14.01 2.60 24.53
N LEU A 109 -14.39 3.41 23.56
CA LEU A 109 -13.61 4.47 22.97
C LEU A 109 -14.38 5.78 23.02
N ASP A 110 -13.67 6.87 23.34
CA ASP A 110 -14.23 8.22 23.41
C ASP A 110 -14.02 8.99 22.10
N ALA A 111 -12.92 8.73 21.41
CA ALA A 111 -12.58 9.45 20.21
C ALA A 111 -11.88 8.60 19.13
N THR A 112 -12.11 8.98 17.87
CA THR A 112 -11.32 8.55 16.72
C THR A 112 -10.79 9.76 15.96
N VAL A 113 -9.54 9.67 15.51
CA VAL A 113 -8.91 10.66 14.63
C VAL A 113 -8.49 9.94 13.34
N LEU A 114 -8.89 10.46 12.20
CA LEU A 114 -8.54 9.94 10.89
C LEU A 114 -7.53 10.87 10.23
N MET A 115 -6.36 10.37 9.90
CA MET A 115 -5.32 11.05 9.14
C MET A 115 -5.59 10.84 7.65
N GLY A 116 -6.28 11.78 7.01
CA GLY A 116 -6.78 11.67 5.67
C GLY A 116 -8.06 10.83 5.54
N TYR A 117 -8.72 11.01 4.42
CA TYR A 117 -9.89 10.19 4.05
C TYR A 117 -9.44 8.76 3.68
N PRO A 118 -10.07 7.71 4.19
CA PRO A 118 -9.63 6.33 3.97
C PRO A 118 -9.83 5.80 2.54
N GLY A 119 -10.51 6.55 1.66
CA GLY A 119 -10.75 6.17 0.28
C GLY A 119 -12.15 5.58 0.02
N GLN A 120 -12.80 5.05 1.04
CA GLN A 120 -14.16 4.51 0.97
C GLN A 120 -15.02 5.00 2.12
N ARG A 121 -16.33 5.21 1.87
CA ARG A 121 -17.33 5.57 2.90
C ARG A 121 -17.49 4.46 3.93
N GLN A 122 -17.47 3.21 3.48
CA GLN A 122 -17.53 2.05 4.37
C GLN A 122 -16.39 2.09 5.40
N SER A 123 -15.15 2.26 4.95
CA SER A 123 -13.98 2.40 5.83
C SER A 123 -14.10 3.60 6.77
N PHE A 124 -14.57 4.74 6.27
CA PHE A 124 -14.82 5.91 7.10
C PHE A 124 -15.79 5.60 8.23
N TRP A 125 -16.96 5.03 7.93
CA TRP A 125 -17.97 4.69 8.92
C TRP A 125 -17.52 3.60 9.91
N GLN A 126 -16.75 2.61 9.44
CA GLN A 126 -16.18 1.57 10.31
C GLN A 126 -15.16 2.14 11.30
N ARG A 127 -14.33 3.10 10.88
CA ARG A 127 -13.34 3.76 11.76
C ARG A 127 -13.99 4.68 12.77
N ILE A 128 -14.91 5.55 12.35
CA ILE A 128 -15.59 6.43 13.30
C ILE A 128 -16.54 5.67 14.24
N GLY A 129 -17.14 4.59 13.76
CA GLY A 129 -18.01 3.68 14.53
C GLY A 129 -17.25 2.89 15.62
N ARG A 130 -15.93 3.02 15.74
CA ARG A 130 -15.17 2.49 16.86
C ARG A 130 -15.40 3.28 18.14
N ALA A 131 -15.72 4.57 18.06
CA ALA A 131 -16.06 5.39 19.22
C ALA A 131 -17.57 5.33 19.53
N GLY A 132 -17.93 5.44 20.80
CA GLY A 132 -19.32 5.63 21.22
C GLY A 132 -20.17 4.38 21.49
N ARG A 133 -19.57 3.23 21.81
CA ARG A 133 -20.31 1.96 22.00
C ARG A 133 -21.24 1.90 23.20
N GLU A 134 -21.10 2.75 24.22
CA GLU A 134 -21.85 2.66 25.50
C GLU A 134 -22.75 3.88 25.74
N ALA A 135 -23.49 4.38 24.73
CA ALA A 135 -24.40 5.52 24.88
C ALA A 135 -23.73 6.82 25.42
N SER A 136 -22.40 6.87 25.46
CA SER A 136 -21.64 8.06 25.81
C SER A 136 -21.43 8.97 24.60
N ARG A 137 -21.19 10.25 24.84
CA ARG A 137 -20.80 11.16 23.77
C ARG A 137 -19.42 10.78 23.27
N SER A 138 -19.27 10.66 21.98
CA SER A 138 -17.98 10.40 21.30
C SER A 138 -17.70 11.48 20.26
N VAL A 139 -16.44 11.58 19.86
CA VAL A 139 -16.00 12.49 18.81
C VAL A 139 -15.21 11.76 17.73
N ALA A 140 -15.50 12.08 16.47
CA ALA A 140 -14.68 11.68 15.36
C ALA A 140 -14.12 12.92 14.66
N VAL A 141 -12.82 12.91 14.38
CA VAL A 141 -12.11 14.02 13.73
C VAL A 141 -11.47 13.51 12.46
N LEU A 142 -11.86 14.07 11.31
CA LEU A 142 -11.17 13.87 10.03
C LEU A 142 -10.20 15.03 9.81
N VAL A 143 -8.91 14.72 9.73
CA VAL A 143 -7.85 15.68 9.39
C VAL A 143 -7.48 15.43 7.94
N GLY A 144 -7.99 16.26 7.03
CA GLY A 144 -7.73 16.12 5.60
C GLY A 144 -6.32 16.54 5.19
N ASP A 145 -5.80 15.89 4.18
CA ASP A 145 -4.51 16.21 3.57
C ASP A 145 -4.68 17.14 2.35
N HIS A 146 -3.59 17.48 1.67
CA HIS A 146 -3.58 18.31 0.45
C HIS A 146 -4.23 17.64 -0.77
N ARG A 147 -4.52 16.35 -0.69
CA ARG A 147 -5.11 15.56 -1.77
C ARG A 147 -6.46 16.13 -2.20
N THR A 148 -6.68 16.14 -3.50
CA THR A 148 -7.91 16.68 -4.10
C THR A 148 -9.16 16.06 -3.49
N LEU A 149 -9.16 14.73 -3.27
CA LEU A 149 -10.28 14.01 -2.67
C LEU A 149 -10.55 14.43 -1.22
N ASP A 150 -9.49 14.55 -0.40
CA ASP A 150 -9.64 15.01 0.99
C ASP A 150 -10.24 16.43 1.04
N GLN A 151 -9.76 17.32 0.17
CA GLN A 151 -10.25 18.70 0.10
C GLN A 151 -11.70 18.76 -0.39
N TYR A 152 -12.07 17.92 -1.36
CA TYR A 152 -13.45 17.79 -1.81
C TYR A 152 -14.36 17.36 -0.66
N ILE A 153 -14.00 16.32 0.08
CA ILE A 153 -14.79 15.78 1.19
C ILE A 153 -14.93 16.80 2.33
N LEU A 154 -13.87 17.54 2.66
CA LEU A 154 -13.94 18.58 3.70
C LEU A 154 -14.88 19.73 3.33
N THR A 155 -15.03 20.02 2.03
CA THR A 155 -15.94 21.06 1.52
C THR A 155 -17.33 20.53 1.20
N HIS A 156 -17.50 19.21 1.03
CA HIS A 156 -18.74 18.51 0.71
C HIS A 156 -18.98 17.35 1.70
N PRO A 157 -19.19 17.63 2.99
CA PRO A 157 -19.35 16.59 4.01
C PRO A 157 -20.61 15.74 3.79
N GLU A 158 -21.60 16.24 3.06
CA GLU A 158 -22.80 15.51 2.64
C GLU A 158 -22.46 14.23 1.84
N TYR A 159 -21.32 14.23 1.13
CA TYR A 159 -20.83 13.03 0.43
C TYR A 159 -20.63 11.84 1.38
N LEU A 160 -20.14 12.10 2.60
CA LEU A 160 -19.95 11.07 3.62
C LEU A 160 -21.21 10.77 4.43
N LEU A 161 -22.02 11.80 4.69
CA LEU A 161 -23.06 11.74 5.71
C LEU A 161 -24.44 11.38 5.14
N GLU A 162 -24.68 11.67 3.85
CA GLU A 162 -26.00 11.52 3.22
C GLU A 162 -26.06 10.40 2.17
N ASN A 163 -24.93 9.87 1.74
CA ASN A 163 -24.89 8.76 0.79
C ASN A 163 -24.71 7.41 1.48
N ASP A 164 -25.28 6.37 0.87
CA ASP A 164 -25.07 4.98 1.29
C ASP A 164 -23.60 4.57 1.12
N VAL A 165 -23.17 3.60 1.91
CA VAL A 165 -21.83 2.98 1.76
C VAL A 165 -21.77 2.21 0.43
N GLU A 166 -20.53 1.99 -0.04
CA GLU A 166 -20.27 1.25 -1.27
C GLU A 166 -20.78 -0.20 -1.14
N ASP A 167 -21.32 -0.75 -2.23
CA ASP A 167 -21.62 -2.18 -2.30
C ASP A 167 -20.33 -3.01 -2.30
N ALA A 168 -20.36 -4.15 -1.64
CA ALA A 168 -19.26 -5.10 -1.70
C ALA A 168 -19.20 -5.74 -3.09
N VAL A 169 -18.02 -5.70 -3.71
CA VAL A 169 -17.74 -6.38 -4.99
C VAL A 169 -16.68 -7.44 -4.75
N VAL A 170 -16.93 -8.66 -5.26
CA VAL A 170 -15.97 -9.77 -5.23
C VAL A 170 -15.70 -10.16 -6.68
N ASP A 171 -14.42 -10.11 -7.07
CA ASP A 171 -13.98 -10.68 -8.33
C ASP A 171 -13.75 -12.18 -8.17
N THR A 172 -14.71 -12.96 -8.68
CA THR A 172 -14.62 -14.42 -8.69
C THR A 172 -13.82 -14.96 -9.88
N SER A 173 -13.38 -14.10 -10.80
CA SER A 173 -12.62 -14.50 -12.00
C SER A 173 -11.13 -14.73 -11.73
N ASN A 174 -10.58 -14.27 -10.62
CA ASN A 174 -9.18 -14.44 -10.27
C ASN A 174 -8.82 -15.92 -10.08
N ASN A 175 -8.05 -16.48 -11.01
CA ASN A 175 -7.68 -17.90 -11.02
C ASN A 175 -6.76 -18.29 -9.88
N SER A 176 -5.88 -17.41 -9.43
CA SER A 176 -4.96 -17.67 -8.32
C SER A 176 -5.69 -17.78 -6.99
N VAL A 177 -6.58 -16.82 -6.70
CA VAL A 177 -7.43 -16.85 -5.51
C VAL A 177 -8.35 -18.08 -5.56
N PHE A 178 -8.98 -18.35 -6.70
CA PHE A 178 -9.81 -19.53 -6.89
C PHE A 178 -9.06 -20.83 -6.60
N ALA A 179 -7.87 -21.01 -7.17
CA ALA A 179 -7.07 -22.21 -6.97
C ALA A 179 -6.67 -22.42 -5.51
N THR A 180 -6.33 -21.36 -4.78
CA THR A 180 -6.02 -21.45 -3.34
C THR A 180 -7.25 -21.81 -2.50
N HIS A 181 -8.44 -21.33 -2.87
CA HIS A 181 -9.69 -21.73 -2.23
C HIS A 181 -10.03 -23.21 -2.52
N VAL A 182 -9.83 -23.69 -3.75
CA VAL A 182 -9.98 -25.12 -4.08
C VAL A 182 -9.05 -25.96 -3.22
N LEU A 183 -7.79 -25.55 -3.05
CA LEU A 183 -6.83 -26.25 -2.19
C LEU A 183 -7.31 -26.29 -0.72
N ALA A 184 -7.80 -25.17 -0.20
CA ALA A 184 -8.33 -25.11 1.17
C ALA A 184 -9.56 -26.02 1.33
N ALA A 185 -10.44 -26.07 0.35
CA ALA A 185 -11.61 -26.93 0.37
C ALA A 185 -11.24 -28.43 0.43
N THR A 186 -10.17 -28.87 -0.27
CA THR A 186 -9.72 -30.27 -0.23
C THR A 186 -9.20 -30.73 1.16
N ASP A 187 -8.80 -29.80 2.03
CA ASP A 187 -8.41 -30.08 3.42
C ASP A 187 -9.63 -30.17 4.35
N GLU A 188 -10.69 -29.40 4.06
CA GLU A 188 -11.90 -29.42 4.84
C GLU A 188 -12.75 -30.66 4.57
N ILE A 189 -12.90 -31.01 3.28
CA ILE A 189 -13.64 -32.18 2.81
C ILE A 189 -13.08 -32.62 1.46
N ALA A 190 -13.05 -33.93 1.23
CA ALA A 190 -12.67 -34.45 -0.09
C ALA A 190 -13.64 -33.95 -1.17
N LEU A 191 -13.07 -33.42 -2.25
CA LEU A 191 -13.86 -32.94 -3.39
C LEU A 191 -14.09 -34.06 -4.41
N ASP A 192 -15.28 -34.10 -4.96
CA ASP A 192 -15.66 -35.00 -6.06
C ASP A 192 -16.48 -34.27 -7.14
N GLU A 193 -17.01 -35.00 -8.14
CA GLU A 193 -17.78 -34.41 -9.22
C GLU A 193 -19.06 -33.69 -8.77
N SER A 194 -19.60 -33.99 -7.59
CA SER A 194 -20.77 -33.29 -7.05
C SER A 194 -20.48 -31.87 -6.61
N ASP A 195 -19.20 -31.52 -6.42
CA ASP A 195 -18.78 -30.17 -6.04
C ASP A 195 -18.68 -29.21 -7.22
N ILE A 196 -18.76 -29.72 -8.47
CA ILE A 196 -18.70 -28.87 -9.68
C ILE A 196 -19.78 -27.79 -9.63
N ASP A 197 -20.98 -28.09 -9.22
CA ASP A 197 -22.06 -27.12 -9.11
C ASP A 197 -21.76 -26.02 -8.06
N THR A 198 -21.04 -26.37 -6.99
CA THR A 198 -20.63 -25.43 -5.94
C THR A 198 -19.58 -24.44 -6.46
N PHE A 199 -18.64 -24.91 -7.25
CA PHE A 199 -17.59 -24.06 -7.84
C PHE A 199 -18.01 -23.38 -9.15
N ALA A 200 -19.17 -23.72 -9.70
CA ALA A 200 -19.83 -23.13 -10.87
C ALA A 200 -19.03 -23.12 -12.19
N ASP A 201 -17.84 -23.73 -12.24
CA ASP A 201 -16.98 -23.80 -13.42
C ASP A 201 -16.15 -25.09 -13.40
N GLU A 202 -16.56 -26.09 -14.17
CA GLU A 202 -15.94 -27.39 -14.22
C GLU A 202 -14.49 -27.33 -14.73
N ASP A 203 -14.25 -26.57 -15.78
CA ASP A 203 -12.92 -26.49 -16.39
C ASP A 203 -11.91 -25.84 -15.44
N ARG A 204 -12.31 -24.78 -14.76
CA ARG A 204 -11.47 -24.12 -13.74
C ARG A 204 -11.19 -25.04 -12.55
N LEU A 205 -12.21 -25.74 -12.06
CA LEU A 205 -12.05 -26.67 -10.95
C LEU A 205 -11.07 -27.78 -11.31
N ARG A 206 -11.24 -28.39 -12.51
CA ARG A 206 -10.34 -29.44 -13.02
C ARG A 206 -8.91 -28.92 -13.22
N ALA A 207 -8.75 -27.71 -13.74
CA ALA A 207 -7.45 -27.06 -13.89
C ALA A 207 -6.77 -26.82 -12.55
N ALA A 208 -7.49 -26.28 -11.55
CA ALA A 208 -6.95 -26.05 -10.20
C ALA A 208 -6.53 -27.36 -9.52
N VAL A 209 -7.36 -28.40 -9.57
CA VAL A 209 -7.03 -29.72 -9.01
C VAL A 209 -5.82 -30.33 -9.71
N LYS A 210 -5.74 -30.22 -11.06
CA LYS A 210 -4.59 -30.70 -11.81
C LYS A 210 -3.31 -29.99 -11.37
N MET A 211 -3.32 -28.66 -11.31
CA MET A 211 -2.19 -27.84 -10.87
C MET A 211 -1.70 -28.26 -9.48
N TRP A 212 -2.59 -28.35 -8.49
CA TRP A 212 -2.21 -28.74 -7.13
C TRP A 212 -1.74 -30.17 -6.99
N ARG A 213 -2.24 -31.07 -7.84
CA ARG A 213 -1.75 -32.46 -7.89
C ARG A 213 -0.34 -32.52 -8.47
N GLU A 214 -0.07 -31.81 -9.55
CA GLU A 214 1.28 -31.71 -10.16
C GLU A 214 2.28 -31.09 -9.17
N ALA A 215 1.84 -30.15 -8.37
CA ALA A 215 2.60 -29.54 -7.28
C ALA A 215 2.73 -30.43 -6.01
N GLY A 216 2.05 -31.60 -5.96
CA GLY A 216 2.14 -32.55 -4.84
C GLY A 216 1.35 -32.13 -3.58
N PHE A 217 0.37 -31.26 -3.70
CA PHE A 217 -0.46 -30.80 -2.58
C PHE A 217 -1.79 -31.54 -2.44
N VAL A 218 -2.25 -32.21 -3.49
CA VAL A 218 -3.47 -33.04 -3.44
C VAL A 218 -3.24 -34.35 -4.12
N ASP A 219 -3.97 -35.40 -3.66
CA ASP A 219 -4.03 -36.72 -4.26
C ASP A 219 -5.45 -37.03 -4.74
N GLY A 220 -5.55 -37.80 -5.83
CA GLY A 220 -6.82 -38.25 -6.38
C GLY A 220 -7.30 -37.44 -7.59
N TYR A 221 -8.54 -37.68 -7.99
CA TYR A 221 -9.22 -37.10 -9.13
C TYR A 221 -10.68 -36.83 -8.78
N LEU A 222 -11.32 -35.87 -9.43
CA LEU A 222 -12.71 -35.47 -9.18
C LEU A 222 -13.73 -36.59 -9.45
N ASP A 223 -13.43 -37.52 -10.37
CA ASP A 223 -14.25 -38.70 -10.66
C ASP A 223 -14.29 -39.75 -9.53
N ALA A 224 -13.42 -39.62 -8.55
CA ALA A 224 -13.39 -40.48 -7.37
C ALA A 224 -13.42 -39.62 -6.08
N ALA A 225 -12.29 -39.06 -5.69
CA ALA A 225 -12.17 -38.10 -4.59
C ALA A 225 -10.79 -37.44 -4.65
N VAL A 226 -10.74 -36.15 -4.35
CA VAL A 226 -9.51 -35.33 -4.21
C VAL A 226 -9.30 -35.01 -2.76
N HIS A 227 -8.17 -35.39 -2.21
CA HIS A 227 -7.80 -35.19 -0.82
C HIS A 227 -6.56 -34.31 -0.70
N TYR A 228 -6.51 -33.46 0.30
CA TYR A 228 -5.30 -32.72 0.63
C TYR A 228 -4.21 -33.65 1.14
N SER A 229 -2.99 -33.50 0.63
CA SER A 229 -1.81 -34.29 1.03
C SER A 229 -0.58 -33.44 1.38
N GLY A 230 -0.73 -32.11 1.39
CA GLY A 230 0.35 -31.17 1.65
C GLY A 230 0.79 -31.10 3.13
N PRO A 231 1.94 -30.43 3.40
CA PRO A 231 2.60 -30.47 4.72
C PRO A 231 2.02 -29.52 5.77
N SER A 232 1.15 -28.59 5.42
CA SER A 232 0.62 -27.55 6.33
C SER A 232 -0.84 -27.23 6.00
N ARG A 233 -1.51 -26.49 6.88
CA ARG A 233 -2.90 -26.06 6.67
C ARG A 233 -2.99 -25.14 5.44
N PRO A 234 -3.68 -25.53 4.36
CA PRO A 234 -3.74 -24.76 3.12
C PRO A 234 -4.50 -23.43 3.28
N GLN A 235 -5.40 -23.32 4.29
CA GLN A 235 -6.14 -22.08 4.55
C GLN A 235 -5.21 -20.89 4.85
N THR A 236 -4.00 -21.14 5.35
CA THR A 236 -3.00 -20.08 5.59
C THR A 236 -2.42 -19.49 4.30
N ARG A 237 -2.64 -20.16 3.15
CA ARG A 237 -2.21 -19.70 1.83
C ARG A 237 -3.26 -18.83 1.13
N VAL A 238 -4.50 -18.82 1.62
CA VAL A 238 -5.56 -17.96 1.07
C VAL A 238 -5.28 -16.53 1.50
N ASN A 239 -4.76 -15.74 0.56
CA ASN A 239 -4.51 -14.32 0.76
C ASN A 239 -5.32 -13.51 -0.26
N LEU A 240 -6.26 -12.70 0.23
CA LEU A 240 -7.12 -11.87 -0.61
C LEU A 240 -6.41 -10.58 -1.09
N TYR A 241 -5.30 -10.22 -0.48
CA TYR A 241 -4.53 -9.00 -0.77
C TYR A 241 -3.14 -9.28 -1.34
N GLY A 242 -2.72 -10.55 -1.39
CA GLY A 242 -1.40 -10.94 -1.86
C GLY A 242 -1.39 -11.10 -3.37
N THR A 243 -0.31 -10.66 -3.99
CA THR A 243 0.08 -11.10 -5.32
C THR A 243 0.58 -12.55 -5.24
N THR A 244 0.48 -13.28 -6.33
CA THR A 244 1.09 -14.61 -6.44
C THR A 244 2.60 -14.47 -6.39
N GLY A 245 3.21 -14.81 -5.28
CA GLY A 245 4.64 -14.70 -5.08
C GLY A 245 5.13 -15.53 -3.90
N THR A 246 6.44 -15.62 -3.76
CA THR A 246 7.09 -16.34 -2.68
C THR A 246 7.09 -15.48 -1.40
N ASP A 247 6.78 -16.10 -0.26
CA ASP A 247 6.89 -15.44 1.04
C ASP A 247 8.33 -15.48 1.54
N TYR A 248 8.84 -14.32 1.94
CA TYR A 248 10.16 -14.14 2.52
C TYR A 248 10.07 -14.16 4.05
N ARG A 249 10.91 -14.96 4.67
CA ARG A 249 11.04 -15.02 6.13
C ARG A 249 11.99 -13.93 6.60
N LEU A 250 11.55 -13.10 7.55
CA LEU A 250 12.42 -12.16 8.24
C LEU A 250 13.10 -12.83 9.44
N GLN A 251 14.39 -12.59 9.61
CA GLN A 251 15.15 -13.03 10.77
C GLN A 251 16.24 -12.02 11.14
N LEU A 252 16.71 -12.07 12.38
CA LEU A 252 17.92 -11.33 12.76
C LEU A 252 19.14 -12.06 12.23
N ALA A 253 20.15 -11.29 11.81
CA ALA A 253 21.45 -11.85 11.46
C ALA A 253 22.12 -12.51 12.68
N ASP A 254 22.88 -13.56 12.46
CA ASP A 254 23.45 -14.42 13.53
C ASP A 254 24.36 -13.69 14.52
N ASP A 255 24.98 -12.58 14.09
CA ASP A 255 25.91 -11.76 14.88
C ASP A 255 25.22 -10.66 15.72
N VAL A 256 23.88 -10.62 15.75
CA VAL A 256 23.12 -9.62 16.52
C VAL A 256 23.09 -9.96 18.00
N ASP A 257 23.66 -9.09 18.81
CA ASP A 257 23.57 -9.13 20.28
C ASP A 257 22.20 -8.52 20.71
N ARG A 258 21.24 -9.38 21.05
CA ARG A 258 19.87 -8.98 21.43
C ARG A 258 19.85 -8.18 22.73
N ASP A 259 20.67 -8.54 23.71
CA ASP A 259 20.72 -7.87 25.01
C ASP A 259 21.21 -6.41 24.86
N LYS A 260 22.21 -6.21 24.01
CA LYS A 260 22.73 -4.87 23.70
C LYS A 260 21.66 -3.94 23.14
N TRP A 261 20.76 -4.49 22.33
CA TRP A 261 19.72 -3.73 21.66
C TRP A 261 18.36 -3.77 22.39
N GLY A 262 18.28 -4.48 23.53
CA GLY A 262 17.02 -4.64 24.28
C GLY A 262 15.93 -5.37 23.50
N LEU A 263 16.31 -6.24 22.55
CA LEU A 263 15.36 -6.98 21.72
C LEU A 263 14.83 -8.19 22.50
N PRO A 264 13.52 -8.46 22.43
CA PRO A 264 12.95 -9.64 23.09
C PRO A 264 13.48 -10.94 22.44
N ASP A 265 13.63 -11.99 23.26
CA ASP A 265 14.06 -13.32 22.78
C ASP A 265 13.12 -13.89 21.72
N ASP A 266 11.84 -13.56 21.84
CA ASP A 266 10.76 -14.01 21.00
C ASP A 266 10.30 -12.93 20.01
N LEU A 267 11.25 -12.12 19.50
CA LEU A 267 10.95 -11.13 18.46
C LEU A 267 10.28 -11.84 17.28
N ASP A 268 8.99 -11.58 17.15
CA ASP A 268 8.14 -12.17 16.11
C ASP A 268 8.16 -11.27 14.87
N LEU A 269 8.79 -11.76 13.82
CA LEU A 269 8.91 -11.10 12.53
C LEU A 269 8.02 -11.86 11.54
N GLU A 270 6.90 -11.23 11.15
CA GLU A 270 5.97 -11.85 10.20
C GLU A 270 6.60 -11.97 8.80
N PRO A 271 6.33 -13.08 8.08
CA PRO A 271 6.75 -13.20 6.68
C PRO A 271 6.16 -12.08 5.81
N ILE A 272 6.84 -11.77 4.73
CA ILE A 272 6.41 -10.74 3.78
C ILE A 272 6.39 -11.30 2.36
N GLU A 273 5.47 -10.84 1.55
CA GLU A 273 5.37 -11.20 0.13
C GLU A 273 6.51 -10.59 -0.72
N GLN A 274 6.80 -11.17 -1.86
CA GLN A 274 7.89 -10.83 -2.75
C GLN A 274 7.90 -9.35 -3.18
N ASN A 275 6.80 -8.82 -3.66
CA ASN A 275 6.74 -7.42 -4.09
C ASN A 275 7.07 -6.46 -2.94
N ARG A 276 6.58 -6.77 -1.75
CA ARG A 276 6.91 -6.00 -0.56
C ARG A 276 8.36 -6.21 -0.11
N ALA A 277 8.92 -7.42 -0.28
CA ALA A 277 10.33 -7.71 -0.01
C ALA A 277 11.21 -6.82 -0.87
N TYR A 278 10.99 -6.79 -2.17
CA TYR A 278 11.76 -5.97 -3.11
C TYR A 278 11.57 -4.47 -2.88
N ARG A 279 10.34 -4.03 -2.58
CA ARG A 279 10.05 -2.62 -2.33
C ARG A 279 10.60 -2.12 -1.00
N ASP A 280 10.41 -2.92 0.06
CA ASP A 280 10.59 -2.43 1.44
C ASP A 280 11.79 -3.04 2.17
N TYR A 281 12.29 -4.20 1.71
CA TYR A 281 13.31 -4.98 2.42
C TYR A 281 14.47 -5.41 1.50
N HIS A 282 14.74 -4.66 0.44
CA HIS A 282 15.97 -4.83 -0.36
C HIS A 282 17.21 -4.59 0.51
N GLU A 283 18.36 -5.08 0.10
CA GLU A 283 19.62 -4.85 0.82
C GLU A 283 19.90 -3.35 1.01
N GLY A 284 20.34 -2.97 2.19
CA GLY A 284 20.54 -1.58 2.59
C GLY A 284 19.26 -0.82 2.97
N ALA A 285 18.08 -1.43 2.88
CA ALA A 285 16.85 -0.81 3.36
C ALA A 285 16.86 -0.63 4.87
N VAL A 286 16.46 0.56 5.35
CA VAL A 286 16.28 0.85 6.78
C VAL A 286 14.81 1.00 7.09
N ARG A 287 14.31 0.16 8.01
CA ARG A 287 12.91 0.07 8.43
C ARG A 287 12.74 0.28 9.92
N LEU A 288 11.71 1.03 10.27
CA LEU A 288 11.28 1.18 11.66
C LEU A 288 10.25 0.09 11.99
N GLN A 289 10.53 -0.68 13.04
CA GLN A 289 9.63 -1.71 13.54
C GLN A 289 9.67 -1.75 15.06
N ASN A 290 8.52 -1.60 15.71
CA ASN A 290 8.41 -1.55 17.17
C ASN A 290 9.28 -0.46 17.85
N GLY A 291 9.47 0.68 17.18
CA GLY A 291 10.32 1.76 17.68
C GLY A 291 11.83 1.53 17.49
N GLN A 292 12.23 0.37 16.96
CA GLN A 292 13.61 0.05 16.63
C GLN A 292 13.82 0.11 15.12
N GLN A 293 14.91 0.72 14.68
CA GLN A 293 15.33 0.68 13.29
C GLN A 293 16.12 -0.61 12.99
N PHE A 294 15.84 -1.19 11.83
CA PHE A 294 16.53 -2.36 11.30
C PHE A 294 17.04 -2.07 9.88
N GLU A 295 18.27 -2.42 9.62
CA GLU A 295 18.86 -2.45 8.28
C GLU A 295 18.79 -3.88 7.72
N VAL A 296 18.40 -4.00 6.47
CA VAL A 296 18.50 -5.26 5.73
C VAL A 296 19.95 -5.44 5.29
N VAL A 297 20.56 -6.53 5.73
CA VAL A 297 21.98 -6.78 5.45
C VAL A 297 22.20 -7.91 4.45
N ASN A 298 21.19 -8.74 4.23
CA ASN A 298 21.25 -9.84 3.28
C ASN A 298 19.84 -10.26 2.85
N MET A 299 19.68 -10.59 1.56
CA MET A 299 18.49 -11.21 0.98
C MET A 299 18.93 -12.50 0.28
N ASP A 300 18.62 -13.65 0.87
CA ASP A 300 19.00 -14.98 0.37
C ASP A 300 17.81 -15.63 -0.33
N GLU A 301 17.77 -15.57 -1.64
CA GLU A 301 16.72 -16.11 -2.52
C GLU A 301 16.97 -17.53 -3.00
N ASP A 302 18.17 -18.07 -2.83
CA ASP A 302 18.56 -19.42 -3.29
C ASP A 302 17.94 -20.55 -2.46
N ARG A 303 17.22 -20.21 -1.39
CA ARG A 303 16.56 -21.18 -0.51
C ARG A 303 15.13 -21.48 -0.96
N PRO A 304 14.62 -22.69 -0.68
CA PRO A 304 13.21 -23.01 -0.93
C PRO A 304 12.22 -22.07 -0.24
N GLN A 305 12.61 -21.47 0.88
CA GLN A 305 11.94 -20.35 1.54
C GLN A 305 12.96 -19.22 1.68
N PRO A 306 12.87 -18.17 0.89
CA PRO A 306 13.78 -17.03 0.95
C PRO A 306 13.82 -16.37 2.33
N ILE A 307 15.00 -15.84 2.67
CA ILE A 307 15.25 -15.24 3.97
C ILE A 307 15.81 -13.83 3.79
N ILE A 308 15.33 -12.92 4.62
CA ILE A 308 15.86 -11.57 4.76
C ILE A 308 16.46 -11.41 6.15
N GLU A 309 17.72 -11.04 6.21
CA GLU A 309 18.45 -10.83 7.46
C GLU A 309 18.48 -9.36 7.85
N LEU A 310 18.13 -9.10 9.11
CA LEU A 310 17.98 -7.78 9.67
C LEU A 310 19.02 -7.54 10.77
N LYS A 311 19.63 -6.34 10.79
CA LYS A 311 20.43 -5.86 11.91
C LYS A 311 19.79 -4.61 12.52
N PRO A 312 19.69 -4.52 13.84
CA PRO A 312 19.24 -3.29 14.48
C PRO A 312 20.30 -2.19 14.28
N VAL A 313 19.84 -1.01 13.96
CA VAL A 313 20.67 0.18 13.75
C VAL A 313 20.07 1.36 14.48
N ASP A 314 20.91 2.38 14.74
CA ASP A 314 20.50 3.70 15.24
C ASP A 314 21.03 4.73 14.26
N CYS A 315 20.17 5.20 13.37
CA CYS A 315 20.54 6.14 12.32
C CYS A 315 19.51 7.24 12.14
N GLU A 316 19.95 8.38 11.62
CA GLU A 316 19.12 9.59 11.47
C GLU A 316 18.32 9.60 10.15
N TYR A 317 18.24 8.46 9.46
CA TYR A 317 17.56 8.36 8.16
C TYR A 317 16.69 7.10 8.07
N TYR A 318 15.86 7.11 7.06
CA TYR A 318 15.11 5.95 6.59
C TYR A 318 15.26 5.83 5.07
N THR A 319 14.86 4.70 4.51
CA THR A 319 14.95 4.47 3.06
C THR A 319 13.58 4.54 2.38
N ARG A 320 13.56 5.04 1.15
CA ARG A 320 12.41 5.07 0.27
C ARG A 320 12.81 4.58 -1.12
N THR A 321 12.22 3.51 -1.57
CA THR A 321 12.50 2.89 -2.85
C THR A 321 11.91 3.71 -3.99
N ARG A 322 12.63 3.75 -5.10
CA ARG A 322 12.16 4.23 -6.39
C ARG A 322 11.81 3.03 -7.25
N ASN A 323 10.68 3.10 -7.91
CA ASN A 323 10.23 2.07 -8.83
C ASN A 323 10.02 2.64 -10.22
N LYS A 324 10.18 1.79 -11.23
CA LYS A 324 9.69 1.99 -12.59
C LYS A 324 8.57 1.01 -12.84
N VAL A 325 7.55 1.46 -13.51
CA VAL A 325 6.40 0.65 -13.92
C VAL A 325 6.26 0.81 -15.43
N ASN A 326 6.17 -0.31 -16.15
CA ASN A 326 5.94 -0.33 -17.58
C ASN A 326 4.81 -1.28 -17.91
N VAL A 327 4.01 -0.94 -18.91
CA VAL A 327 3.06 -1.85 -19.53
C VAL A 327 3.77 -2.49 -20.72
N LEU A 328 4.01 -3.79 -20.65
CA LEU A 328 4.72 -4.53 -21.72
C LEU A 328 3.77 -4.96 -22.83
N ASP A 329 2.55 -5.34 -22.45
CA ASP A 329 1.52 -5.81 -23.34
C ASP A 329 0.16 -5.29 -22.88
N ALA A 330 -0.73 -4.96 -23.82
CA ALA A 330 -2.08 -4.51 -23.52
C ALA A 330 -3.04 -4.96 -24.63
N GLU A 331 -3.97 -5.84 -24.28
CA GLU A 331 -5.01 -6.33 -25.18
C GLU A 331 -6.36 -5.69 -24.83
N SER A 332 -6.96 -4.97 -25.77
CA SER A 332 -8.26 -4.32 -25.58
C SER A 332 -9.41 -5.32 -25.75
N GLU A 333 -10.13 -5.58 -24.68
CA GLU A 333 -11.36 -6.40 -24.68
C GLU A 333 -12.60 -5.55 -24.97
N ALA A 334 -12.59 -4.28 -24.60
CA ALA A 334 -13.67 -3.34 -24.87
C ALA A 334 -13.13 -1.92 -25.09
N SER A 335 -13.81 -1.16 -25.95
CA SER A 335 -13.46 0.24 -26.16
C SER A 335 -14.69 1.14 -26.30
N ARG A 336 -14.54 2.42 -25.93
CA ARG A 336 -15.58 3.43 -26.04
C ARG A 336 -15.00 4.79 -26.40
N LYS A 337 -15.61 5.48 -27.36
CA LYS A 337 -15.27 6.88 -27.68
C LYS A 337 -16.04 7.85 -26.79
N VAL A 338 -15.34 8.77 -26.15
CA VAL A 338 -15.91 9.82 -25.29
C VAL A 338 -15.17 11.14 -25.58
N ASN A 339 -15.88 12.14 -26.04
CA ASN A 339 -15.33 13.49 -26.30
C ASN A 339 -14.06 13.50 -27.18
N GLY A 340 -13.98 12.61 -28.15
CA GLY A 340 -12.83 12.52 -29.07
C GLY A 340 -11.72 11.56 -28.59
N PHE A 341 -11.71 11.18 -27.32
CA PHE A 341 -10.78 10.19 -26.76
C PHE A 341 -11.31 8.76 -26.94
N THR A 342 -10.43 7.79 -27.05
CA THR A 342 -10.80 6.38 -27.00
C THR A 342 -10.38 5.82 -25.65
N LEU A 343 -11.37 5.36 -24.88
CA LEU A 343 -11.15 4.61 -23.66
C LEU A 343 -11.13 3.13 -23.99
N HIS A 344 -10.18 2.42 -23.43
CA HIS A 344 -10.06 0.97 -23.53
C HIS A 344 -10.13 0.33 -22.16
N PHE A 345 -10.64 -0.88 -22.13
CA PHE A 345 -10.59 -1.80 -21.02
C PHE A 345 -10.10 -3.15 -21.52
N GLY A 346 -9.24 -3.80 -20.78
CA GLY A 346 -8.69 -5.09 -21.18
C GLY A 346 -7.70 -5.64 -20.19
N ARG A 347 -6.78 -6.46 -20.67
CA ARG A 347 -5.74 -7.11 -19.87
C ARG A 347 -4.35 -6.77 -20.42
N GLY A 348 -3.36 -6.92 -19.56
CA GLY A 348 -1.98 -6.77 -19.98
C GLY A 348 -1.00 -7.13 -18.89
N THR A 349 0.25 -7.19 -19.28
CA THR A 349 1.38 -7.49 -18.40
C THR A 349 2.09 -6.20 -18.02
N VAL A 350 2.24 -6.00 -16.72
CA VAL A 350 2.93 -4.84 -16.13
C VAL A 350 4.23 -5.31 -15.50
N LEU A 351 5.33 -4.64 -15.86
CA LEU A 351 6.63 -4.83 -15.23
C LEU A 351 6.80 -3.78 -14.13
N VAL A 352 7.10 -4.22 -12.92
CA VAL A 352 7.43 -3.36 -11.78
C VAL A 352 8.88 -3.64 -11.36
N HIS A 353 9.74 -2.64 -11.44
CA HIS A 353 11.15 -2.75 -11.07
C HIS A 353 11.51 -1.74 -9.97
N HIS A 354 11.92 -2.24 -8.82
CA HIS A 354 12.42 -1.45 -7.70
C HIS A 354 13.93 -1.23 -7.84
N HIS A 355 14.33 -0.34 -8.75
CA HIS A 355 15.70 -0.22 -9.26
C HIS A 355 16.68 0.55 -8.36
N SER A 356 16.17 1.37 -7.44
CA SER A 356 17.03 2.18 -6.55
C SER A 356 16.26 2.69 -5.34
N TYR A 357 16.97 3.24 -4.36
CA TYR A 357 16.36 3.85 -3.19
C TYR A 357 17.07 5.14 -2.77
N ASP A 358 16.33 5.97 -2.03
CA ASP A 358 16.83 7.17 -1.38
C ASP A 358 16.99 6.94 0.12
N GLN A 359 18.04 7.50 0.71
CA GLN A 359 18.15 7.70 2.15
C GLN A 359 17.64 9.11 2.48
N LEU A 360 16.66 9.23 3.35
CA LEU A 360 16.01 10.49 3.71
C LEU A 360 16.14 10.73 5.20
N TYR A 361 16.52 11.95 5.62
CA TYR A 361 16.60 12.27 7.03
C TYR A 361 15.24 12.18 7.74
N ILE A 362 15.27 11.68 8.96
CA ILE A 362 14.07 11.67 9.83
C ILE A 362 13.78 13.11 10.24
N GLY A 363 12.51 13.52 10.08
CA GLY A 363 12.06 14.85 10.50
C GLY A 363 11.74 15.80 9.33
N ASN A 364 12.66 16.04 8.43
CA ASN A 364 12.44 16.93 7.29
C ASN A 364 12.29 16.19 5.94
N SER A 365 12.67 14.91 5.90
CA SER A 365 12.67 14.08 4.68
C SER A 365 13.60 14.57 3.57
N ASP A 366 14.59 15.41 3.91
CA ASP A 366 15.63 15.82 2.98
C ASP A 366 16.49 14.63 2.57
N PRO A 367 16.99 14.60 1.34
CA PRO A 367 17.82 13.50 0.87
C PRO A 367 19.21 13.56 1.51
N LYS A 368 19.59 12.47 2.18
CA LYS A 368 20.98 12.22 2.60
C LYS A 368 21.80 11.66 1.43
N GLN A 369 21.21 10.71 0.72
CA GLN A 369 21.74 10.12 -0.50
C GLN A 369 20.58 9.68 -1.39
N GLN A 370 20.72 9.80 -2.70
CA GLN A 370 19.68 9.49 -3.67
C GLN A 370 20.13 8.46 -4.68
N ALA A 371 19.16 7.74 -5.23
CA ALA A 371 19.35 6.79 -6.33
C ALA A 371 20.43 5.76 -6.09
N ILE A 372 20.49 5.20 -4.88
CA ILE A 372 21.38 4.08 -4.57
C ILE A 372 20.78 2.85 -5.27
N PRO A 373 21.52 2.15 -6.16
CA PRO A 373 20.98 0.98 -6.88
C PRO A 373 20.55 -0.14 -5.94
N THR A 374 19.54 -0.91 -6.35
CA THR A 374 19.16 -2.19 -5.76
C THR A 374 19.50 -3.32 -6.74
N GLU A 375 19.69 -4.52 -6.23
CA GLU A 375 19.91 -5.74 -7.04
C GLU A 375 18.62 -6.57 -7.17
N THR A 376 17.47 -6.00 -6.80
CA THR A 376 16.18 -6.72 -6.90
C THR A 376 15.76 -6.90 -8.35
N PRO A 377 15.36 -8.10 -8.75
CA PRO A 377 14.87 -8.34 -10.11
C PRO A 377 13.50 -7.65 -10.34
N PRO A 378 13.15 -7.38 -11.59
CA PRO A 378 11.82 -6.89 -11.94
C PRO A 378 10.74 -7.95 -11.69
N ILE A 379 9.53 -7.51 -11.39
CA ILE A 379 8.36 -8.35 -11.19
C ILE A 379 7.42 -8.16 -12.37
N LEU A 380 6.99 -9.28 -12.98
CA LEU A 380 5.93 -9.30 -14.00
C LEU A 380 4.59 -9.57 -13.34
N MET A 381 3.57 -8.83 -13.75
CA MET A 381 2.23 -8.91 -13.17
C MET A 381 1.18 -8.84 -14.28
N ASP A 382 0.42 -9.91 -14.46
CA ASP A 382 -0.77 -9.86 -15.32
C ASP A 382 -1.90 -9.19 -14.56
N THR A 383 -2.53 -8.19 -15.18
CA THR A 383 -3.57 -7.39 -14.54
C THR A 383 -4.60 -6.87 -15.53
N GLN A 384 -5.70 -6.35 -14.98
CA GLN A 384 -6.68 -5.60 -15.77
C GLN A 384 -6.17 -4.17 -15.98
N LEU A 385 -6.34 -3.67 -17.19
CA LEU A 385 -5.92 -2.34 -17.60
C LEU A 385 -7.12 -1.51 -18.08
N CYS A 386 -7.10 -0.24 -17.72
CA CYS A 386 -7.97 0.76 -18.33
C CYS A 386 -7.08 1.90 -18.81
N TRP A 387 -7.16 2.24 -20.11
CA TRP A 387 -6.32 3.30 -20.66
C TRP A 387 -7.08 4.19 -21.62
N VAL A 388 -6.52 5.37 -21.83
CA VAL A 388 -7.06 6.40 -22.72
C VAL A 388 -6.03 6.69 -23.80
N GLU A 389 -6.44 6.53 -25.05
CA GLU A 389 -5.63 7.02 -26.18
C GLU A 389 -5.88 8.52 -26.35
N VAL A 390 -4.80 9.28 -26.28
CA VAL A 390 -4.84 10.73 -26.51
C VAL A 390 -4.68 11.00 -28.01
N PRO A 391 -5.65 11.66 -28.66
CA PRO A 391 -5.55 11.97 -30.08
C PRO A 391 -4.37 12.90 -30.40
N GLU A 392 -3.75 12.72 -31.56
CA GLU A 392 -2.59 13.48 -32.03
C GLU A 392 -2.86 15.01 -32.10
N ASP A 393 -4.08 15.40 -32.43
CA ASP A 393 -4.49 16.81 -32.46
C ASP A 393 -4.52 17.45 -31.06
N VAL A 394 -4.89 16.67 -30.03
CA VAL A 394 -4.85 17.10 -28.62
C VAL A 394 -3.39 17.23 -28.15
N GLU A 395 -2.55 16.24 -28.46
CA GLU A 395 -1.11 16.30 -28.18
C GLU A 395 -0.50 17.55 -28.81
N THR A 396 -0.71 17.74 -30.11
CA THR A 396 -0.20 18.91 -30.86
C THR A 396 -0.69 20.22 -30.25
N ALA A 397 -1.95 20.31 -29.85
CA ALA A 397 -2.52 21.51 -29.24
C ALA A 397 -1.90 21.81 -27.87
N LEU A 398 -1.68 20.79 -27.04
CA LEU A 398 -1.05 20.92 -25.73
C LEU A 398 0.42 21.29 -25.83
N VAL A 399 1.18 20.62 -26.71
CA VAL A 399 2.60 20.95 -26.96
C VAL A 399 2.73 22.41 -27.40
N ARG A 400 1.89 22.86 -28.34
CA ARG A 400 1.87 24.28 -28.79
C ARG A 400 1.58 25.25 -27.64
N LYS A 401 0.61 24.93 -26.79
CA LYS A 401 0.27 25.76 -25.62
C LYS A 401 1.45 25.90 -24.65
N TYR A 402 2.22 24.85 -24.43
CA TYR A 402 3.42 24.90 -23.59
C TYR A 402 4.58 25.65 -24.29
N GLN A 403 4.69 25.60 -25.61
CA GLN A 403 5.63 26.42 -26.37
C GLN A 403 5.31 27.90 -26.21
N ASP A 404 4.03 28.28 -26.36
CA ASP A 404 3.58 29.67 -26.18
C ASP A 404 3.88 30.17 -24.75
N TYR A 405 3.61 29.33 -23.74
CA TYR A 405 3.94 29.63 -22.34
C TYR A 405 5.45 29.81 -22.11
N GLY A 406 6.30 29.01 -22.75
CA GLY A 406 7.74 29.16 -22.71
C GLY A 406 8.20 30.49 -23.26
N VAL A 407 7.64 30.91 -24.40
CA VAL A 407 7.91 32.24 -25.02
C VAL A 407 7.49 33.37 -24.07
N GLU A 408 6.32 33.30 -23.46
CA GLU A 408 5.83 34.32 -22.50
C GLU A 408 6.72 34.42 -21.25
N THR A 409 7.27 33.28 -20.77
CA THR A 409 8.13 33.24 -19.59
C THR A 409 9.62 33.43 -19.87
N GLY A 410 9.99 33.58 -21.14
CA GLY A 410 11.39 33.77 -21.58
C GLY A 410 12.24 32.51 -21.53
N VAL A 411 11.62 31.34 -21.45
CA VAL A 411 12.27 30.02 -21.53
C VAL A 411 12.18 29.54 -22.97
N ASP A 412 13.33 29.17 -23.60
CA ASP A 412 13.32 28.60 -24.94
C ASP A 412 12.76 27.16 -24.91
N PRO A 413 11.57 26.92 -25.48
CA PRO A 413 10.92 25.60 -25.43
C PRO A 413 11.64 24.54 -26.28
N GLU A 414 12.32 24.94 -27.35
CA GLU A 414 13.05 24.01 -28.22
C GLU A 414 14.36 23.57 -27.57
N GLU A 415 15.06 24.49 -26.90
CA GLU A 415 16.33 24.20 -26.24
C GLU A 415 16.16 23.34 -24.99
N THR A 416 15.03 23.49 -24.30
CA THR A 416 14.78 22.79 -23.01
C THR A 416 13.86 21.58 -23.13
N GLY A 417 13.23 21.35 -24.27
CA GLY A 417 12.20 20.32 -24.44
C GLY A 417 10.94 20.54 -23.57
N ILE A 418 10.75 21.77 -23.05
CA ILE A 418 9.72 22.10 -22.04
C ILE A 418 8.30 21.82 -22.53
N ALA A 419 8.07 21.92 -23.85
CA ALA A 419 6.77 21.66 -24.45
C ALA A 419 6.34 20.21 -24.27
N HIS A 420 7.23 19.25 -24.53
CA HIS A 420 6.97 17.83 -24.28
C HIS A 420 6.93 17.50 -22.80
N LEU A 421 7.80 18.10 -21.98
CA LEU A 421 7.75 17.95 -20.53
C LEU A 421 6.42 18.43 -19.96
N GLY A 422 5.89 19.56 -20.45
CA GLY A 422 4.57 20.07 -20.07
C GLY A 422 3.43 19.12 -20.45
N TYR A 423 3.48 18.53 -21.64
CA TYR A 423 2.51 17.55 -22.09
C TYR A 423 2.54 16.28 -21.19
N ILE A 424 3.73 15.72 -20.94
CA ILE A 424 3.92 14.57 -20.06
C ILE A 424 3.45 14.87 -18.64
N ALA A 425 3.79 16.05 -18.10
CA ALA A 425 3.33 16.47 -16.78
C ALA A 425 1.80 16.61 -16.71
N GLY A 426 1.18 17.09 -17.79
CA GLY A 426 -0.29 17.16 -17.92
C GLY A 426 -0.94 15.79 -17.93
N LEU A 427 -0.40 14.83 -18.66
CA LEU A 427 -0.88 13.43 -18.66
C LEU A 427 -0.72 12.81 -17.28
N HIS A 428 0.42 13.00 -16.64
CA HIS A 428 0.67 12.49 -15.29
C HIS A 428 -0.28 13.11 -14.24
N ALA A 429 -0.55 14.40 -14.34
CA ALA A 429 -1.54 15.05 -13.49
C ALA A 429 -2.97 14.51 -13.72
N ALA A 430 -3.34 14.22 -14.98
CA ALA A 430 -4.63 13.62 -15.32
C ALA A 430 -4.73 12.19 -14.80
N GLU A 431 -3.67 11.40 -14.89
CA GLU A 431 -3.58 10.06 -14.33
C GLU A 431 -3.80 10.08 -12.82
N HIS A 432 -3.06 10.91 -12.08
CA HIS A 432 -3.24 11.06 -10.64
C HIS A 432 -4.66 11.54 -10.27
N ALA A 433 -5.23 12.48 -11.01
CA ALA A 433 -6.60 12.94 -10.78
C ALA A 433 -7.60 11.78 -10.99
N THR A 434 -7.40 10.97 -12.02
CA THR A 434 -8.25 9.81 -12.31
C THR A 434 -8.18 8.77 -11.19
N ILE A 435 -6.99 8.38 -10.74
CA ILE A 435 -6.82 7.43 -9.64
C ILE A 435 -7.47 7.93 -8.35
N GLN A 436 -7.32 9.23 -8.04
CA GLN A 436 -7.90 9.79 -6.82
C GLN A 436 -9.42 9.92 -6.87
N THR A 437 -9.99 10.14 -8.05
CA THR A 437 -11.44 10.32 -8.21
C THR A 437 -12.17 9.02 -8.56
N ALA A 438 -11.48 8.04 -9.12
CA ALA A 438 -12.08 6.75 -9.48
C ALA A 438 -12.86 6.07 -8.34
N PRO A 439 -12.38 6.04 -7.07
CA PRO A 439 -13.13 5.47 -5.96
C PRO A 439 -14.46 6.18 -5.64
N LEU A 440 -14.68 7.40 -6.15
CA LEU A 440 -15.97 8.10 -5.98
C LEU A 440 -17.07 7.47 -6.83
N GLU A 441 -16.71 6.92 -7.98
CA GLU A 441 -17.63 6.39 -8.98
C GLU A 441 -17.51 4.86 -9.13
N LEU A 442 -16.30 4.34 -8.92
CA LEU A 442 -16.00 2.92 -9.04
C LEU A 442 -15.92 2.26 -7.67
N ARG A 443 -16.33 0.99 -7.61
CA ARG A 443 -16.32 0.19 -6.38
C ARG A 443 -14.93 -0.45 -6.18
N VAL A 444 -13.88 0.36 -6.13
CA VAL A 444 -12.48 -0.08 -6.00
C VAL A 444 -11.83 0.63 -4.82
N ASP A 445 -10.89 -0.04 -4.15
CA ASP A 445 -10.01 0.62 -3.19
C ASP A 445 -8.92 1.39 -3.95
N LYS A 446 -8.58 2.59 -3.46
CA LYS A 446 -7.49 3.40 -4.06
C LYS A 446 -6.14 2.67 -4.08
N ASN A 447 -5.93 1.71 -3.18
CA ASN A 447 -4.70 0.93 -3.09
C ASN A 447 -4.66 -0.21 -4.12
N ASP A 448 -5.79 -0.53 -4.75
CA ASP A 448 -5.88 -1.51 -5.84
C ASP A 448 -5.67 -0.86 -7.21
N LEU A 449 -5.55 0.46 -7.25
CA LEU A 449 -5.31 1.24 -8.47
C LEU A 449 -3.86 1.69 -8.53
N GLY A 450 -3.18 1.34 -9.61
CA GLY A 450 -1.93 1.92 -10.02
C GLY A 450 -2.12 2.70 -11.32
N GLY A 451 -1.32 3.73 -11.55
CA GLY A 451 -1.41 4.49 -12.78
C GLY A 451 -0.05 4.71 -13.43
N LEU A 452 -0.09 4.92 -14.72
CA LEU A 452 1.07 5.22 -15.55
C LEU A 452 0.67 6.18 -16.66
N ALA A 453 1.25 7.36 -16.67
CA ALA A 453 1.25 8.22 -17.85
C ALA A 453 2.49 7.88 -18.69
N THR A 454 2.28 7.27 -19.84
CA THR A 454 3.37 6.93 -20.75
C THR A 454 3.12 7.53 -22.13
N LEU A 455 4.19 7.93 -22.79
CA LEU A 455 4.19 8.15 -24.21
C LEU A 455 4.57 6.81 -24.85
N VAL A 456 3.71 6.25 -25.68
CA VAL A 456 4.13 5.25 -26.64
C VAL A 456 4.99 5.98 -27.68
N MET A 457 6.23 6.23 -27.31
CA MET A 457 7.20 6.76 -28.25
C MET A 457 7.65 5.63 -29.16
N ASP A 458 7.65 5.92 -30.45
CA ASP A 458 8.37 5.12 -31.43
C ASP A 458 9.76 4.77 -30.88
N THR A 459 10.21 3.55 -31.06
CA THR A 459 11.35 2.85 -30.45
C THR A 459 12.69 3.61 -30.39
N HIS A 460 12.75 4.88 -30.83
CA HIS A 460 13.96 5.70 -30.86
C HIS A 460 14.33 6.39 -29.55
N TYR A 461 13.49 6.32 -28.51
CA TYR A 461 13.74 6.93 -27.19
C TYR A 461 13.75 5.92 -26.03
N ALA A 462 13.86 4.61 -26.31
CA ALA A 462 14.13 3.63 -25.30
C ALA A 462 15.51 3.92 -24.68
N HIS A 463 15.52 4.25 -23.39
CA HIS A 463 16.78 4.39 -22.65
C HIS A 463 17.52 3.04 -22.72
N PRO A 464 18.84 2.99 -22.99
CA PRO A 464 19.56 1.73 -23.14
C PRO A 464 19.40 0.76 -21.95
N ASP A 465 19.18 1.28 -20.75
CA ASP A 465 18.88 0.46 -19.56
C ASP A 465 17.54 -0.30 -19.64
N TYR A 466 16.66 0.08 -20.56
CA TYR A 466 15.37 -0.59 -20.78
C TYR A 466 15.48 -1.84 -21.64
N GLU A 467 16.28 -1.76 -22.71
CA GLU A 467 16.52 -2.90 -23.57
C GLU A 467 17.28 -4.02 -22.85
N ASP A 468 18.18 -3.66 -21.93
CA ASP A 468 18.92 -4.63 -21.13
C ASP A 468 18.03 -5.28 -20.06
N ALA A 469 17.11 -4.57 -19.43
CA ALA A 469 16.16 -5.13 -18.47
C ALA A 469 15.14 -6.04 -19.14
N ILE A 470 14.59 -5.64 -20.30
CA ILE A 470 13.68 -6.48 -21.10
C ILE A 470 14.39 -7.71 -21.59
N ARG A 471 15.62 -7.57 -22.09
CA ARG A 471 16.43 -8.71 -22.57
C ARG A 471 16.77 -9.68 -21.45
N HIS A 472 17.04 -9.21 -20.25
CA HIS A 472 17.30 -10.04 -19.08
C HIS A 472 16.06 -10.84 -18.68
N VAL A 473 14.88 -10.24 -18.75
CA VAL A 473 13.60 -10.91 -18.49
C VAL A 473 13.25 -11.90 -19.62
N GLU A 474 13.49 -11.54 -20.88
CA GLU A 474 13.29 -12.43 -22.02
C GLU A 474 14.23 -13.64 -21.98
N GLU A 475 15.47 -13.45 -21.52
CA GLU A 475 16.45 -14.54 -21.36
C GLU A 475 16.13 -15.46 -20.16
N GLU A 476 15.51 -14.95 -19.10
CA GLU A 476 15.07 -15.77 -17.95
C GLU A 476 13.69 -16.44 -18.18
N VAL A 477 12.84 -15.90 -19.03
CA VAL A 477 11.50 -16.45 -19.33
C VAL A 477 11.54 -17.48 -20.47
N ASP A 478 12.68 -17.70 -21.13
CA ASP A 478 12.88 -18.76 -22.12
C ASP A 478 12.97 -20.17 -21.49
N VAL A 479 12.26 -20.36 -20.37
CA VAL A 479 11.92 -21.67 -19.83
C VAL A 479 10.54 -22.06 -20.36
N GLU A 480 10.58 -22.84 -21.45
CA GLU A 480 9.50 -23.62 -22.08
C GLU A 480 8.12 -23.54 -21.36
N LEU A 481 7.20 -22.78 -22.00
CA LEU A 481 5.75 -22.93 -21.81
C LEU A 481 5.27 -24.26 -22.42
#